data_239be3d356751414a187fa39e30ff20c
#
_entry.id   239be3d356751414a187fa39e30ff20c
#
_cell.length_a   1.000
_cell.length_b   1.000
_cell.length_c   1.000
_cell.angle_alpha   90.00
_cell.angle_beta   90.00
_cell.angle_gamma   90.00
#
_symmetry.space_group_name_H-M   'P 1'
#
loop_
_entity.id
_entity.type
_entity.pdbx_description
1 polymer ?
#
loop_
_entity_poly.entity_id
_entity_poly.type
_entity_poly.pdbx_seq_one_letter_code
_entity_poly.pdbx_strand_id
1 'polypeptide(L)'
;MKEANLYRDHHQNYKQYHLPKAQLIIADIPYNLGNKAYASNPAWYNDGDNANGESALAGTDFFKTDNDFRPAEFMHFCSKMLKPEPKERGKAPAMIVFCAFNQVYDVAELGKRHGLNNYIPLIFRKKFSAQVLKANMKIVGNCEY
;
A
#
# COMPACT_ATOMS: atom_id res chain seq x y z
N MET A 1 -8.12 -22.33 19.13
CA MET A 1 -8.62 -21.53 17.99
C MET A 1 -7.64 -20.42 17.73
N LYS A 2 -7.36 -20.08 16.48
CA LYS A 2 -6.58 -18.87 16.16
C LYS A 2 -7.54 -17.68 16.31
N GLU A 3 -7.19 -16.74 17.14
CA GLU A 3 -7.97 -15.52 17.35
C GLU A 3 -7.62 -14.50 16.28
N ALA A 4 -8.63 -13.80 15.75
CA ALA A 4 -8.47 -12.68 14.83
C ALA A 4 -9.18 -11.45 15.41
N ASN A 5 -8.45 -10.37 15.54
CA ASN A 5 -8.96 -9.09 16.02
C ASN A 5 -8.96 -8.08 14.88
N LEU A 6 -10.09 -7.39 14.67
CA LEU A 6 -10.25 -6.37 13.65
C LEU A 6 -10.43 -4.99 14.30
N TYR A 7 -9.60 -4.04 13.88
CA TYR A 7 -9.66 -2.65 14.32
C TYR A 7 -9.87 -1.74 13.11
N ARG A 8 -10.77 -0.79 13.21
CA ARG A 8 -11.01 0.24 12.19
C ARG A 8 -10.57 1.60 12.72
N ASP A 9 -9.30 1.91 12.54
CA ASP A 9 -8.73 3.16 13.04
C ASP A 9 -7.44 3.53 12.30
N HIS A 10 -6.96 4.74 12.51
CA HIS A 10 -5.69 5.19 11.99
C HIS A 10 -4.51 4.55 12.75
N HIS A 11 -3.46 4.14 12.04
CA HIS A 11 -2.31 3.46 12.65
C HIS A 11 -1.63 4.26 13.77
N GLN A 12 -1.70 5.59 13.74
CA GLN A 12 -1.16 6.45 14.82
C GLN A 12 -1.83 6.21 16.17
N ASN A 13 -3.06 5.69 16.18
CA ASN A 13 -3.83 5.40 17.39
C ASN A 13 -3.51 4.02 18.01
N TYR A 14 -2.53 3.31 17.47
CA TYR A 14 -2.21 1.92 17.83
C TYR A 14 -2.01 1.68 19.34
N LYS A 15 -1.52 2.67 20.06
CA LYS A 15 -1.21 2.55 21.49
C LYS A 15 -2.43 2.23 22.35
N GLN A 16 -3.61 2.73 21.98
CA GLN A 16 -4.85 2.49 22.74
C GLN A 16 -5.35 1.05 22.65
N TYR A 17 -4.89 0.31 21.64
CA TYR A 17 -5.34 -1.07 21.40
C TYR A 17 -4.43 -2.12 22.05
N HIS A 18 -3.34 -1.71 22.70
CA HIS A 18 -2.39 -2.64 23.34
C HIS A 18 -1.98 -3.82 22.45
N LEU A 19 -1.77 -3.56 21.16
CA LEU A 19 -1.47 -4.58 20.18
C LEU A 19 -0.17 -5.33 20.52
N PRO A 20 -0.15 -6.66 20.43
CA PRO A 20 1.08 -7.43 20.61
C PRO A 20 2.05 -7.15 19.45
N LYS A 21 3.35 -7.28 19.73
CA LYS A 21 4.35 -7.17 18.67
C LYS A 21 4.22 -8.31 17.66
N ALA A 22 4.32 -7.96 16.39
CA ALA A 22 4.13 -8.85 15.26
C ALA A 22 5.45 -9.48 14.79
N GLN A 23 5.38 -10.72 14.34
CA GLN A 23 6.46 -11.39 13.63
C GLN A 23 6.49 -10.99 12.15
N LEU A 24 5.32 -10.73 11.58
CA LEU A 24 5.12 -10.31 10.21
C LEU A 24 4.12 -9.16 10.18
N ILE A 25 4.44 -8.11 9.44
CA ILE A 25 3.50 -7.06 9.07
C ILE A 25 3.24 -7.16 7.57
N ILE A 26 1.98 -7.19 7.17
CA ILE A 26 1.56 -7.09 5.78
C ILE A 26 0.72 -5.81 5.69
N ALA A 27 1.13 -4.89 4.83
CA ALA A 27 0.48 -3.59 4.68
C ALA A 27 0.25 -3.26 3.22
N ASP A 28 -0.93 -2.77 2.91
CA ASP A 28 -1.26 -2.10 1.66
C ASP A 28 -1.45 -0.62 1.99
N ILE A 29 -0.44 0.19 1.64
CA ILE A 29 -0.42 1.61 2.02
C ILE A 29 -1.11 2.48 0.98
N PRO A 30 -1.66 3.64 1.36
CA PRO A 30 -2.18 4.61 0.40
C PRO A 30 -1.12 5.04 -0.62
N TYR A 31 -1.51 5.05 -1.89
CA TYR A 31 -0.58 5.34 -3.00
C TYR A 31 -0.38 6.83 -3.25
N ASN A 32 -1.08 7.69 -2.51
CA ASN A 32 -1.07 9.15 -2.67
C ASN A 32 -1.40 9.61 -4.10
N LEU A 33 -2.30 8.92 -4.76
CA LEU A 33 -2.75 9.23 -6.12
C LEU A 33 -3.89 10.25 -6.11
N GLY A 34 -4.62 10.37 -5.00
CA GLY A 34 -5.76 11.25 -4.85
C GLY A 34 -6.82 11.03 -5.93
N ASN A 35 -7.45 12.10 -6.37
CA ASN A 35 -8.41 12.07 -7.47
C ASN A 35 -7.79 11.80 -8.85
N LYS A 36 -6.46 11.71 -8.92
CA LYS A 36 -5.71 11.28 -10.11
C LYS A 36 -5.60 9.76 -10.19
N ALA A 37 -6.02 9.03 -9.15
CA ALA A 37 -6.14 7.59 -9.22
C ALA A 37 -7.00 7.25 -10.44
N TYR A 38 -6.50 6.33 -11.22
CA TYR A 38 -7.08 6.03 -12.50
C TYR A 38 -8.58 5.65 -12.42
N ALA A 39 -9.00 4.97 -11.37
CA ALA A 39 -10.40 4.58 -11.15
C ALA A 39 -11.33 5.77 -10.77
N SER A 40 -10.76 6.91 -10.41
CA SER A 40 -11.47 8.10 -9.98
C SER A 40 -11.28 9.29 -10.91
N ASN A 41 -10.51 9.18 -11.98
CA ASN A 41 -10.30 10.29 -12.92
C ASN A 41 -11.32 10.25 -14.06
N PRO A 42 -12.30 11.18 -14.08
CA PRO A 42 -13.34 11.19 -15.12
C PRO A 42 -12.77 11.40 -16.52
N ALA A 43 -11.63 12.09 -16.66
CA ALA A 43 -11.00 12.29 -17.96
C ALA A 43 -10.56 11.00 -18.65
N TRP A 44 -10.44 9.91 -17.90
CA TRP A 44 -10.06 8.60 -18.44
C TRP A 44 -11.24 7.81 -18.98
N TYR A 45 -12.46 8.22 -18.63
CA TYR A 45 -13.70 7.53 -18.97
C TYR A 45 -14.61 8.29 -19.93
N ASN A 46 -14.48 9.64 -19.97
CA ASN A 46 -15.42 10.51 -20.67
C ASN A 46 -15.41 10.39 -22.20
N ASP A 47 -14.41 9.77 -22.82
CA ASP A 47 -14.35 9.60 -24.28
C ASP A 47 -13.88 8.19 -24.68
N GLY A 48 -13.98 7.22 -23.79
CA GLY A 48 -13.51 5.86 -24.04
C GLY A 48 -14.64 4.91 -24.43
N ASP A 49 -14.26 3.77 -24.97
CA ASP A 49 -15.15 2.63 -25.33
C ASP A 49 -15.90 2.04 -24.13
N ASN A 50 -15.71 2.61 -22.93
CA ASN A 50 -16.34 2.18 -21.68
C ASN A 50 -17.30 3.21 -21.07
N ALA A 51 -17.92 4.05 -21.88
CA ALA A 51 -18.95 4.98 -21.42
C ALA A 51 -20.06 4.30 -20.58
N ASN A 52 -20.29 3.00 -20.78
CA ASN A 52 -21.26 2.21 -20.04
C ASN A 52 -20.68 1.50 -18.80
N GLY A 53 -19.38 1.61 -18.55
CA GLY A 53 -18.69 0.94 -17.44
C GLY A 53 -18.11 1.88 -16.41
N GLU A 54 -18.50 3.16 -16.45
CA GLU A 54 -18.03 4.15 -15.48
C GLU A 54 -18.45 3.75 -14.07
N SER A 55 -17.45 3.60 -13.20
CA SER A 55 -17.71 3.44 -11.80
C SER A 55 -18.36 4.70 -11.25
N ALA A 56 -19.40 4.57 -10.42
CA ALA A 56 -19.95 5.68 -9.65
C ALA A 56 -18.90 6.38 -8.76
N LEU A 57 -17.72 5.77 -8.62
CA LEU A 57 -16.56 6.31 -7.91
C LEU A 57 -15.62 7.14 -8.81
N ALA A 58 -15.89 7.22 -10.13
CA ALA A 58 -15.08 8.05 -11.03
C ALA A 58 -15.13 9.51 -10.58
N GLY A 59 -13.96 10.11 -10.38
CA GLY A 59 -13.85 11.49 -9.89
C GLY A 59 -13.89 11.66 -8.38
N THR A 60 -14.03 10.57 -7.62
CA THR A 60 -13.92 10.59 -6.16
C THR A 60 -12.56 10.08 -5.70
N ASP A 61 -12.10 10.53 -4.54
CA ASP A 61 -10.92 9.97 -3.91
C ASP A 61 -11.19 8.51 -3.53
N PHE A 62 -10.25 7.62 -3.82
CA PHE A 62 -10.35 6.21 -3.47
C PHE A 62 -10.45 6.04 -1.96
N PHE A 63 -9.62 6.79 -1.23
CA PHE A 63 -9.64 6.88 0.22
C PHE A 63 -9.37 8.33 0.63
N LYS A 64 -9.99 8.79 1.70
CA LYS A 64 -9.71 10.13 2.26
C LYS A 64 -8.23 10.35 2.61
N THR A 65 -7.50 9.25 2.89
CA THR A 65 -6.08 9.24 3.25
C THR A 65 -5.13 9.13 2.05
N ASP A 66 -5.65 9.05 0.83
CA ASP A 66 -4.83 8.82 -0.37
C ASP A 66 -4.09 10.07 -0.87
N ASN A 67 -4.29 11.22 -0.23
CA ASN A 67 -3.66 12.49 -0.59
C ASN A 67 -2.52 12.91 0.35
N ASP A 68 -2.53 12.44 1.59
CA ASP A 68 -1.65 12.94 2.65
C ASP A 68 -0.99 11.85 3.49
N PHE A 69 -0.99 10.62 3.00
CA PHE A 69 -0.32 9.52 3.68
C PHE A 69 1.19 9.79 3.80
N ARG A 70 1.70 9.61 5.01
CA ARG A 70 3.11 9.85 5.34
C ARG A 70 3.85 8.55 5.60
N PRO A 71 4.61 8.03 4.62
CA PRO A 71 5.34 6.77 4.76
C PRO A 71 6.27 6.74 5.97
N ALA A 72 6.85 7.88 6.36
CA ALA A 72 7.76 7.95 7.51
C ALA A 72 7.06 7.65 8.84
N GLU A 73 5.85 8.17 9.05
CA GLU A 73 5.05 7.92 10.25
C GLU A 73 4.59 6.46 10.30
N PHE A 74 4.18 5.93 9.17
CA PHE A 74 3.81 4.52 9.03
C PHE A 74 5.01 3.60 9.32
N MET A 75 6.18 3.90 8.77
CA MET A 75 7.37 3.09 9.01
C MET A 75 7.80 3.15 10.48
N HIS A 76 7.67 4.31 11.12
CA HIS A 76 7.89 4.43 12.56
C HIS A 76 6.93 3.54 13.36
N PHE A 77 5.63 3.58 13.04
CA PHE A 77 4.63 2.69 13.65
C PHE A 77 5.04 1.21 13.47
N CYS A 78 5.36 0.78 12.26
CA CYS A 78 5.75 -0.59 11.97
C CYS A 78 7.00 -1.00 12.76
N SER A 79 8.00 -0.13 12.87
CA SER A 79 9.20 -0.40 13.65
C SER A 79 8.93 -0.63 15.14
N LYS A 80 7.89 0.01 15.69
CA LYS A 80 7.45 -0.21 17.08
C LYS A 80 6.66 -1.50 17.23
N MET A 81 5.94 -1.89 16.19
CA MET A 81 5.08 -3.08 16.21
C MET A 81 5.81 -4.38 15.87
N LEU A 82 6.93 -4.33 15.17
CA LEU A 82 7.74 -5.51 14.92
C LEU A 82 8.41 -6.01 16.20
N LYS A 83 8.51 -7.33 16.31
CA LYS A 83 9.38 -7.98 17.32
C LYS A 83 10.82 -7.57 17.09
N PRO A 84 11.64 -7.51 18.15
CA PRO A 84 13.07 -7.31 17.96
C PRO A 84 13.66 -8.49 17.19
N GLU A 85 14.73 -8.24 16.45
CA GLU A 85 15.43 -9.29 15.72
C GLU A 85 16.03 -10.30 16.71
N PRO A 86 15.67 -11.58 16.59
CA PRO A 86 16.20 -12.62 17.47
C PRO A 86 17.63 -13.00 17.05
N LYS A 87 18.39 -13.54 17.98
CA LYS A 87 19.72 -14.10 17.65
C LYS A 87 19.65 -15.37 16.82
N GLU A 88 18.48 -16.00 16.79
CA GLU A 88 18.26 -17.28 16.11
C GLU A 88 17.95 -17.08 14.63
N ARG A 89 18.67 -17.77 13.77
CA ARG A 89 18.49 -17.74 12.31
C ARG A 89 17.07 -18.17 11.93
N GLY A 90 16.48 -17.47 10.95
CA GLY A 90 15.16 -17.79 10.39
C GLY A 90 13.97 -17.32 11.22
N LYS A 91 14.20 -16.63 12.34
CA LYS A 91 13.15 -16.05 13.18
C LYS A 91 13.10 -14.53 13.16
N ALA A 92 13.83 -13.90 12.27
CA ALA A 92 13.79 -12.46 12.10
C ALA A 92 12.37 -11.99 11.72
N PRO A 93 11.90 -10.86 12.27
CA PRO A 93 10.65 -10.27 11.84
C PRO A 93 10.76 -9.74 10.42
N ALA A 94 9.63 -9.66 9.71
CA ALA A 94 9.58 -9.19 8.34
C ALA A 94 8.39 -8.25 8.11
N MET A 95 8.49 -7.46 7.04
CA MET A 95 7.39 -6.67 6.51
C MET A 95 7.21 -6.98 5.03
N ILE A 96 5.95 -6.99 4.59
CA ILE A 96 5.54 -6.92 3.19
C ILE A 96 4.73 -5.65 3.04
N VAL A 97 5.15 -4.76 2.15
CA VAL A 97 4.46 -3.49 1.92
C VAL A 97 4.08 -3.41 0.45
N PHE A 98 2.78 -3.33 0.18
CA PHE A 98 2.27 -2.98 -1.14
C PHE A 98 2.24 -1.45 -1.24
N CYS A 99 2.85 -0.92 -2.28
CA CYS A 99 2.98 0.51 -2.50
C CYS A 99 2.97 0.86 -3.99
N ALA A 100 2.81 2.11 -4.33
CA ALA A 100 2.97 2.57 -5.70
C ALA A 100 4.46 2.54 -6.11
N PHE A 101 4.72 2.40 -7.39
CA PHE A 101 6.09 2.33 -7.92
C PHE A 101 6.97 3.51 -7.48
N ASN A 102 6.42 4.71 -7.48
CA ASN A 102 7.14 5.91 -7.05
C ASN A 102 7.43 5.97 -5.54
N GLN A 103 6.77 5.13 -4.73
CA GLN A 103 6.99 5.03 -3.28
C GLN A 103 8.02 3.98 -2.90
N VAL A 104 8.39 3.07 -3.81
CA VAL A 104 9.28 1.93 -3.52
C VAL A 104 10.61 2.38 -2.91
N TYR A 105 11.23 3.39 -3.49
CA TYR A 105 12.51 3.90 -2.99
C TYR A 105 12.37 4.50 -1.58
N ASP A 106 11.36 5.31 -1.35
CA ASP A 106 11.13 5.94 -0.05
C ASP A 106 10.84 4.92 1.03
N VAL A 107 10.02 3.91 0.72
CA VAL A 107 9.72 2.80 1.65
C VAL A 107 10.98 2.04 2.02
N ALA A 108 11.84 1.73 1.04
CA ALA A 108 13.09 1.03 1.27
C ALA A 108 14.07 1.85 2.13
N GLU A 109 14.25 3.12 1.82
CA GLU A 109 15.15 4.01 2.57
C GLU A 109 14.65 4.27 4.00
N LEU A 110 13.34 4.44 4.18
CA LEU A 110 12.74 4.56 5.51
C LEU A 110 12.89 3.25 6.30
N GLY A 111 12.73 2.10 5.64
CA GLY A 111 12.97 0.79 6.26
C GLY A 111 14.39 0.67 6.81
N LYS A 112 15.40 1.05 6.04
CA LYS A 112 16.81 1.05 6.48
C LYS A 112 17.03 1.92 7.72
N ARG A 113 16.42 3.10 7.80
CA ARG A 113 16.51 3.99 8.97
C ARG A 113 15.99 3.35 10.25
N HIS A 114 15.12 2.35 10.12
CA HIS A 114 14.56 1.58 11.23
C HIS A 114 15.19 0.19 11.38
N GLY A 115 16.33 -0.08 10.74
CA GLY A 115 17.08 -1.33 10.88
C GLY A 115 16.60 -2.46 9.96
N LEU A 116 15.67 -2.20 9.04
CA LEU A 116 15.23 -3.17 8.05
C LEU A 116 16.17 -3.12 6.82
N ASN A 117 17.34 -3.72 6.97
CA ASN A 117 18.43 -3.55 6.00
C ASN A 117 18.33 -4.47 4.78
N ASN A 118 17.58 -5.56 4.87
CA ASN A 118 17.42 -6.51 3.78
C ASN A 118 16.13 -6.17 3.02
N TYR A 119 16.29 -5.65 1.82
CA TYR A 119 15.22 -5.28 0.93
C TYR A 119 15.14 -6.23 -0.25
N ILE A 120 13.95 -6.78 -0.49
CA ILE A 120 13.67 -7.67 -1.62
C ILE A 120 12.48 -7.08 -2.38
N PRO A 121 12.66 -6.59 -3.62
CA PRO A 121 11.55 -6.14 -4.42
C PRO A 121 10.73 -7.34 -4.88
N LEU A 122 9.43 -7.31 -4.62
CA LEU A 122 8.46 -8.27 -5.10
C LEU A 122 7.55 -7.58 -6.10
N ILE A 123 7.17 -8.29 -7.15
CA ILE A 123 6.20 -7.80 -8.13
C ILE A 123 4.98 -8.71 -8.06
N PHE A 124 3.86 -8.15 -7.66
CA PHE A 124 2.58 -8.83 -7.66
C PHE A 124 1.88 -8.61 -8.99
N ARG A 125 1.94 -9.60 -9.87
CA ARG A 125 1.27 -9.54 -11.16
C ARG A 125 -0.21 -9.91 -11.04
N LYS A 126 -1.09 -8.99 -11.42
CA LYS A 126 -2.52 -9.23 -11.50
C LYS A 126 -2.86 -10.11 -12.71
N LYS A 127 -3.88 -10.95 -12.61
CA LYS A 127 -4.36 -11.81 -13.72
C LYS A 127 -4.92 -10.98 -14.87
N PHE A 128 -5.45 -9.81 -14.57
CA PHE A 128 -5.98 -8.86 -15.55
C PHE A 128 -5.60 -7.44 -15.14
N SER A 129 -5.53 -6.56 -16.10
CA SER A 129 -5.37 -5.14 -15.81
C SER A 129 -6.70 -4.60 -15.31
N ALA A 130 -6.69 -3.99 -14.12
CA ALA A 130 -7.83 -3.20 -13.65
C ALA A 130 -7.96 -1.88 -14.44
N GLN A 131 -6.96 -1.55 -15.25
CA GLN A 131 -6.91 -0.35 -16.06
C GLN A 131 -7.34 -0.68 -17.48
N VAL A 132 -8.50 -0.21 -17.85
CA VAL A 132 -8.92 -0.18 -19.24
C VAL A 132 -8.24 1.02 -19.88
N LEU A 133 -7.46 0.75 -20.92
CA LEU A 133 -6.70 1.80 -21.58
C LEU A 133 -7.49 2.41 -22.72
N LYS A 134 -7.43 3.72 -22.79
CA LYS A 134 -7.73 4.42 -24.03
C LYS A 134 -6.69 4.05 -25.11
N ALA A 135 -7.11 4.04 -26.35
CA ALA A 135 -6.27 3.68 -27.50
C ALA A 135 -4.93 4.42 -27.58
N ASN A 136 -4.84 5.59 -26.97
CA ASN A 136 -3.64 6.44 -26.97
C ASN A 136 -2.71 6.20 -25.77
N MET A 137 -3.04 5.35 -24.83
CA MET A 137 -2.18 5.02 -23.70
C MET A 137 -1.21 3.90 -24.07
N LYS A 138 0.06 4.16 -23.86
CA LYS A 138 1.13 3.25 -24.25
C LYS A 138 1.56 2.27 -23.15
N ILE A 139 1.13 2.48 -21.91
CA ILE A 139 1.60 1.70 -20.75
C ILE A 139 0.41 1.25 -19.91
N VAL A 140 0.34 -0.05 -19.66
CA VAL A 140 -0.65 -0.68 -18.78
C VAL A 140 0.06 -1.17 -17.51
N GLY A 141 -0.38 -0.69 -16.36
CA GLY A 141 0.05 -1.24 -15.08
C GLY A 141 -0.84 -2.43 -14.70
N ASN A 142 -0.31 -3.63 -14.73
CA ASN A 142 -0.96 -4.82 -14.19
C ASN A 142 -0.21 -5.40 -12.97
N CYS A 143 0.67 -4.62 -12.39
CA CYS A 143 1.51 -5.03 -11.29
C CYS A 143 1.31 -4.09 -10.08
N GLU A 144 1.52 -4.65 -8.90
CA GLU A 144 1.71 -3.92 -7.63
C GLU A 144 3.11 -4.26 -7.10
N TYR A 145 3.70 -3.34 -6.38
CA TYR A 145 5.07 -3.42 -5.85
C TYR A 145 5.07 -3.52 -4.33
#